data_776b5a3251cef185658328cdb2c2512f
#
_entry.id   776b5a3251cef185658328cdb2c2512f
#
_cell.length_a   1.000
_cell.length_b   1.000
_cell.length_c   1.000
_cell.angle_alpha   90.00
_cell.angle_beta   90.00
_cell.angle_gamma   90.00
#
_symmetry.space_group_name_H-M   'P 1'
#
loop_
_entity.id
_entity.type
_entity.pdbx_description
1 polymer ?
#
loop_
_entity_poly.entity_id
_entity_poly.type
_entity_poly.pdbx_seq_one_letter_code
_entity_poly.pdbx_strand_id
1 'polypeptide(L)'
;MNIPSSNLPRVVIIGGGFAGVALSRNLIKEDVQIVLLDRNNYHTFQPLLYQVSISGLEPDSIAYPLRKIIKKGKNTYFRMAEVNSIDPNIQKVYTDIGEVTYDYLVIATGARTNFFGNKRNERVSQSQNSFENTN
;
A
#
# COMPACT_ATOMS: atom_id res chain seq x y z
N MET A 1 6.35 -2.60 -15.53
CA MET A 1 5.17 -1.89 -14.96
C MET A 1 4.82 -0.68 -15.84
N ASN A 2 3.54 -0.48 -16.15
CA ASN A 2 3.12 0.64 -17.02
C ASN A 2 2.99 1.94 -16.20
N ILE A 3 4.09 2.70 -16.07
CA ILE A 3 4.15 4.04 -15.50
C ILE A 3 4.66 4.96 -16.62
N PRO A 4 3.97 6.08 -16.94
CA PRO A 4 4.44 7.02 -17.96
C PRO A 4 5.82 7.57 -17.61
N SER A 5 6.64 7.81 -18.65
CA SER A 5 7.90 8.54 -18.49
C SER A 5 7.61 9.99 -18.07
N SER A 6 8.46 10.55 -17.24
CA SER A 6 8.35 11.93 -16.76
C SER A 6 9.76 12.50 -16.58
N ASN A 7 9.89 13.80 -16.78
CA ASN A 7 11.11 14.55 -16.44
C ASN A 7 11.16 14.95 -14.96
N LEU A 8 10.07 14.69 -14.22
CA LEU A 8 10.01 14.96 -12.78
C LEU A 8 10.70 13.85 -12.01
N PRO A 9 11.32 14.17 -10.85
CA PRO A 9 11.84 13.17 -9.94
C PRO A 9 10.74 12.18 -9.53
N ARG A 10 11.07 10.89 -9.56
CA ARG A 10 10.11 9.83 -9.21
C ARG A 10 10.28 9.38 -7.79
N VAL A 11 9.21 9.53 -7.01
CA VAL A 11 9.09 9.04 -5.64
C VAL A 11 8.28 7.75 -5.66
N VAL A 12 8.93 6.62 -5.34
CA VAL A 12 8.24 5.33 -5.17
C VAL A 12 7.96 5.14 -3.68
N ILE A 13 6.71 4.88 -3.35
CA ILE A 13 6.23 4.64 -1.98
C ILE A 13 5.71 3.21 -1.90
N ILE A 14 6.31 2.39 -1.03
CA ILE A 14 5.89 1.00 -0.81
C ILE A 14 5.03 0.95 0.46
N GLY A 15 3.75 0.66 0.29
CA GLY A 15 2.74 0.56 1.35
C GLY A 15 1.73 1.70 1.33
N GLY A 16 0.45 1.35 1.15
CA GLY A 16 -0.72 2.24 1.15
C GLY A 16 -1.37 2.41 2.53
N GLY A 17 -0.62 2.19 3.60
CA GLY A 17 -1.04 2.45 4.97
C GLY A 17 -1.08 3.95 5.30
N PHE A 18 -1.20 4.29 6.60
CA PHE A 18 -1.30 5.69 7.05
C PHE A 18 -0.16 6.56 6.54
N ALA A 19 1.09 6.10 6.70
CA ALA A 19 2.27 6.85 6.31
C ALA A 19 2.35 7.06 4.79
N GLY A 20 2.13 6.00 4.00
CA GLY A 20 2.18 6.08 2.54
C GLY A 20 1.09 6.97 1.95
N VAL A 21 -0.14 6.87 2.45
CA VAL A 21 -1.26 7.73 2.03
C VAL A 21 -1.04 9.18 2.43
N ALA A 22 -0.61 9.44 3.68
CA ALA A 22 -0.34 10.80 4.16
C ALA A 22 0.78 11.46 3.34
N LEU A 23 1.88 10.75 3.10
CA LEU A 23 2.97 11.24 2.28
C LEU A 23 2.53 11.51 0.84
N SER A 24 1.82 10.57 0.22
CA SER A 24 1.30 10.75 -1.15
C SER A 24 0.44 12.00 -1.26
N ARG A 25 -0.44 12.26 -0.28
CA ARG A 25 -1.30 13.47 -0.25
C ARG A 25 -0.52 14.77 -0.12
N ASN A 26 0.53 14.77 0.68
CA ASN A 26 1.38 15.94 0.87
C ASN A 26 2.19 16.25 -0.40
N LEU A 27 2.67 15.21 -1.09
CA LEU A 27 3.47 15.37 -2.31
C LEU A 27 2.65 15.67 -3.57
N ILE A 28 1.31 15.54 -3.55
CA ILE A 28 0.45 15.79 -4.74
C ILE A 28 0.64 17.21 -5.32
N LYS A 29 1.02 18.17 -4.49
CA LYS A 29 1.21 19.58 -4.88
C LYS A 29 2.63 19.89 -5.35
N GLU A 30 3.55 18.93 -5.18
CA GLU A 30 4.96 19.09 -5.53
C GLU A 30 5.23 18.66 -6.98
N ASP A 31 6.30 19.15 -7.56
CA ASP A 31 6.76 18.80 -8.90
C ASP A 31 7.51 17.47 -8.89
N VAL A 32 6.79 16.39 -8.54
CA VAL A 32 7.30 15.02 -8.50
C VAL A 32 6.31 14.05 -9.15
N GLN A 33 6.82 12.92 -9.64
CA GLN A 33 6.01 11.80 -10.05
C GLN A 33 5.91 10.81 -8.88
N ILE A 34 4.69 10.54 -8.41
CA ILE A 34 4.44 9.65 -7.27
C ILE A 34 3.97 8.28 -7.79
N VAL A 35 4.60 7.21 -7.33
CA VAL A 35 4.17 5.84 -7.57
C VAL A 35 3.95 5.16 -6.23
N LEU A 36 2.70 4.93 -5.89
CA LEU A 36 2.33 4.18 -4.68
C LEU A 36 2.11 2.71 -5.05
N LEU A 37 2.83 1.82 -4.37
CA LEU A 37 2.72 0.36 -4.50
C LEU A 37 2.11 -0.22 -3.22
N ASP A 38 1.06 -1.02 -3.36
CA ASP A 38 0.52 -1.82 -2.26
C ASP A 38 -0.05 -3.13 -2.81
N ARG A 39 -0.04 -4.18 -2.01
CA ARG A 39 -0.65 -5.47 -2.35
C ARG A 39 -2.17 -5.38 -2.43
N ASN A 40 -2.75 -4.47 -1.64
CA ASN A 40 -4.18 -4.26 -1.53
C ASN A 40 -4.61 -2.96 -2.22
N ASN A 41 -5.82 -2.93 -2.76
CA ASN A 41 -6.39 -1.72 -3.36
C ASN A 41 -7.22 -0.90 -2.34
N TYR A 42 -7.07 -1.15 -1.07
CA TYR A 42 -7.82 -0.45 -0.03
C TYR A 42 -6.92 0.01 1.11
N HIS A 43 -7.29 1.13 1.69
CA HIS A 43 -6.72 1.65 2.92
C HIS A 43 -7.69 1.33 4.06
N THR A 44 -7.26 0.49 4.99
CA THR A 44 -8.03 0.16 6.18
C THR A 44 -7.70 1.15 7.28
N PHE A 45 -8.71 1.80 7.83
CA PHE A 45 -8.54 2.62 9.01
C PHE A 45 -8.48 1.74 10.26
N GLN A 46 -7.30 1.22 10.58
CA GLN A 46 -7.07 0.26 11.66
C GLN A 46 -7.71 0.63 13.02
N PRO A 47 -7.73 1.91 13.46
CA PRO A 47 -8.38 2.26 14.72
C PRO A 47 -9.89 1.95 14.77
N LEU A 48 -10.56 1.83 13.61
CA LEU A 48 -11.97 1.47 13.53
C LEU A 48 -12.24 -0.04 13.44
N LEU A 49 -11.21 -0.87 13.27
CA LEU A 49 -11.35 -2.35 13.23
C LEU A 49 -11.96 -2.89 14.52
N TYR A 50 -11.66 -2.29 15.63
CA TYR A 50 -12.26 -2.63 16.93
C TYR A 50 -13.78 -2.39 16.94
N GLN A 51 -14.30 -1.34 16.28
CA GLN A 51 -15.73 -1.08 16.15
C GLN A 51 -16.44 -2.08 15.23
N VAL A 52 -15.73 -2.60 14.23
CA VAL A 52 -16.22 -3.71 13.40
C VAL A 52 -16.34 -4.99 14.24
N SER A 53 -15.35 -5.28 15.08
CA SER A 53 -15.32 -6.49 15.91
C SER A 53 -16.48 -6.57 16.93
N ILE A 54 -17.04 -5.42 17.32
CA ILE A 54 -18.23 -5.33 18.21
C ILE A 54 -19.53 -5.09 17.41
N SER A 55 -19.52 -5.35 16.10
CA SER A 55 -20.68 -5.17 15.20
C SER A 55 -21.25 -3.74 15.16
N GLY A 56 -20.43 -2.74 15.46
CA GLY A 56 -20.81 -1.32 15.38
C GLY A 56 -20.71 -0.71 14.00
N LEU A 57 -19.92 -1.33 13.10
CA LEU A 57 -19.69 -0.87 11.71
C LEU A 57 -19.54 -2.06 10.78
N GLU A 58 -19.98 -1.89 9.53
CA GLU A 58 -19.69 -2.86 8.46
C GLU A 58 -18.24 -2.73 7.99
N PRO A 59 -17.55 -3.84 7.65
CA PRO A 59 -16.15 -3.83 7.17
C PRO A 59 -15.91 -2.88 6.00
N ASP A 60 -16.85 -2.81 5.07
CA ASP A 60 -16.77 -1.95 3.88
C ASP A 60 -16.77 -0.45 4.21
N SER A 61 -17.31 -0.08 5.36
CA SER A 61 -17.37 1.32 5.81
C SER A 61 -16.01 1.89 6.20
N ILE A 62 -15.03 1.03 6.48
CA ILE A 62 -13.69 1.42 6.93
C ILE A 62 -12.59 1.16 5.89
N ALA A 63 -12.93 0.47 4.79
CA ALA A 63 -12.02 0.18 3.69
C ALA A 63 -12.22 1.18 2.55
N TYR A 64 -11.30 2.13 2.39
CA TYR A 64 -11.40 3.14 1.33
C TYR A 64 -10.43 2.83 0.19
N PRO A 65 -10.91 2.75 -1.09
CA PRO A 65 -10.06 2.40 -2.22
C PRO A 65 -8.90 3.38 -2.40
N LEU A 66 -7.66 2.87 -2.39
CA LEU A 66 -6.43 3.67 -2.55
C LEU A 66 -6.44 4.47 -3.85
N ARG A 67 -6.96 3.91 -4.93
CA ARG A 67 -7.11 4.61 -6.21
C ARG A 67 -7.92 5.90 -6.10
N LYS A 68 -8.98 5.93 -5.28
CA LYS A 68 -9.80 7.14 -5.07
C LYS A 68 -9.06 8.19 -4.26
N ILE A 69 -8.24 7.76 -3.30
CA ILE A 69 -7.44 8.66 -2.47
C ILE A 69 -6.42 9.42 -3.33
N ILE A 70 -5.78 8.72 -4.26
CA ILE A 70 -4.61 9.19 -5.01
C ILE A 70 -4.98 9.85 -6.35
N LYS A 71 -6.17 9.57 -6.90
CA LYS A 71 -6.64 10.08 -8.20
C LYS A 71 -6.61 11.61 -8.36
N LYS A 72 -6.41 12.36 -7.30
CA LYS A 72 -6.41 13.84 -7.30
C LYS A 72 -5.12 14.46 -7.85
N GLY A 73 -4.04 13.70 -7.97
CA GLY A 73 -2.74 14.19 -8.47
C GLY A 73 -2.53 13.89 -9.95
N LYS A 74 -2.09 14.88 -10.74
CA LYS A 74 -1.81 14.71 -12.18
C LYS A 74 -0.70 13.69 -12.44
N ASN A 75 0.32 13.64 -11.60
CA ASN A 75 1.51 12.79 -11.73
C ASN A 75 1.54 11.68 -10.65
N THR A 76 0.38 11.21 -10.21
CA THR A 76 0.28 10.23 -9.13
C THR A 76 -0.34 8.94 -9.64
N TYR A 77 0.36 7.84 -9.42
CA TYR A 77 0.01 6.53 -9.92
C TYR A 77 -0.07 5.54 -8.77
N PHE A 78 -1.17 4.82 -8.67
CA PHE A 78 -1.29 3.65 -7.81
C PHE A 78 -1.15 2.38 -8.63
N ARG A 79 -0.38 1.42 -8.12
CA ARG A 79 -0.32 0.06 -8.67
C ARG A 79 -0.50 -0.94 -7.54
N MET A 80 -1.45 -1.84 -7.74
CA MET A 80 -1.59 -2.99 -6.88
C MET A 80 -0.51 -3.98 -7.29
N ALA A 81 0.49 -4.15 -6.42
CA ALA A 81 1.67 -4.94 -6.70
C ALA A 81 2.33 -5.43 -5.41
N GLU A 82 2.88 -6.63 -5.46
CA GLU A 82 3.73 -7.16 -4.41
C GLU A 82 5.19 -6.87 -4.74
N VAL A 83 5.89 -6.21 -3.83
CA VAL A 83 7.33 -5.92 -3.98
C VAL A 83 8.13 -7.15 -3.60
N ASN A 84 8.90 -7.68 -4.54
CA ASN A 84 9.73 -8.87 -4.37
C ASN A 84 11.14 -8.52 -3.90
N SER A 85 11.75 -7.47 -4.49
CA SER A 85 13.10 -7.03 -4.14
C SER A 85 13.34 -5.58 -4.52
N ILE A 86 14.40 -5.00 -3.96
CA ILE A 86 14.86 -3.65 -4.23
C ILE A 86 16.36 -3.73 -4.54
N ASP A 87 16.78 -3.11 -5.64
CA ASP A 87 18.19 -2.90 -5.93
C ASP A 87 18.53 -1.41 -5.75
N PRO A 88 19.21 -1.05 -4.67
CA PRO A 88 19.55 0.35 -4.40
C PRO A 88 20.69 0.88 -5.30
N ASN A 89 21.51 0.01 -5.88
CA ASN A 89 22.63 0.44 -6.72
C ASN A 89 22.17 1.02 -8.07
N ILE A 90 21.10 0.43 -8.63
CA ILE A 90 20.49 0.88 -9.89
C ILE A 90 19.14 1.56 -9.65
N GLN A 91 18.78 1.83 -8.41
CA GLN A 91 17.56 2.51 -7.98
C GLN A 91 16.30 1.90 -8.61
N LYS A 92 16.12 0.59 -8.44
CA LYS A 92 15.04 -0.17 -9.04
C LYS A 92 14.29 -1.02 -8.02
N VAL A 93 12.97 -1.04 -8.13
CA VAL A 93 12.06 -1.91 -7.38
C VAL A 93 11.50 -2.96 -8.32
N TYR A 94 11.57 -4.24 -7.94
CA TYR A 94 11.01 -5.38 -8.65
C TYR A 94 9.73 -5.84 -7.98
N THR A 95 8.70 -6.08 -8.80
CA THR A 95 7.38 -6.49 -8.34
C THR A 95 6.86 -7.67 -9.17
N ASP A 96 5.77 -8.28 -8.73
CA ASP A 96 5.04 -9.33 -9.45
C ASP A 96 4.48 -8.88 -10.82
N ILE A 97 4.24 -7.57 -11.01
CA ILE A 97 3.73 -7.00 -12.26
C ILE A 97 4.78 -6.22 -13.07
N GLY A 98 6.06 -6.39 -12.76
CA GLY A 98 7.18 -5.75 -13.44
C GLY A 98 7.98 -4.80 -12.56
N GLU A 99 8.87 -4.05 -13.14
CA GLU A 99 9.83 -3.20 -12.44
C GLU A 99 9.51 -1.71 -12.55
N VAL A 100 10.02 -0.91 -11.62
CA VAL A 100 9.96 0.56 -11.63
C VAL A 100 11.27 1.14 -11.08
N THR A 101 11.80 2.16 -11.75
CA THR A 101 12.93 2.95 -11.27
C THR A 101 12.46 4.06 -10.35
N TYR A 102 13.34 4.57 -9.49
CA TYR A 102 13.03 5.66 -8.57
C TYR A 102 14.23 6.59 -8.40
N ASP A 103 13.96 7.85 -8.09
CA ASP A 103 14.93 8.80 -7.57
C ASP A 103 14.89 8.79 -6.03
N TYR A 104 13.70 8.65 -5.47
CA TYR A 104 13.46 8.54 -4.03
C TYR A 104 12.59 7.32 -3.73
N LEU A 105 12.98 6.56 -2.71
CA LEU A 105 12.24 5.39 -2.24
C LEU A 105 11.82 5.58 -0.79
N VAL A 106 10.53 5.34 -0.53
CA VAL A 106 9.96 5.36 0.82
C VAL A 106 9.35 4.00 1.13
N ILE A 107 9.80 3.38 2.23
CA ILE A 107 9.27 2.11 2.71
C ILE A 107 8.29 2.42 3.86
N ALA A 108 7.01 2.24 3.61
CA ALA A 108 5.90 2.55 4.52
C ALA A 108 4.99 1.32 4.74
N THR A 109 5.59 0.12 4.79
CA THR A 109 4.88 -1.18 4.84
C THR A 109 4.22 -1.45 6.18
N GLY A 110 4.47 -0.64 7.20
CA GLY A 110 3.92 -0.80 8.54
C GLY A 110 4.50 -2.02 9.28
N ALA A 111 3.78 -2.48 10.31
CA ALA A 111 4.13 -3.64 11.10
C ALA A 111 3.13 -4.77 10.88
N ARG A 112 3.61 -6.00 11.02
CA ARG A 112 2.77 -7.21 11.07
C ARG A 112 2.82 -7.81 12.46
N THR A 113 1.73 -8.42 12.88
CA THR A 113 1.70 -9.20 14.11
C THR A 113 2.66 -10.39 13.99
N ASN A 114 3.59 -10.49 14.94
CA ASN A 114 4.47 -11.64 15.05
C ASN A 114 3.91 -12.57 16.12
N PHE A 115 3.61 -13.81 15.74
CA PHE A 115 3.08 -14.82 16.65
C PHE A 115 4.17 -15.66 17.32
N PHE A 116 5.45 -15.33 17.12
CA PHE A 116 6.61 -16.00 17.73
C PHE A 116 6.58 -17.53 17.60
N GLY A 117 6.12 -18.05 16.45
CA GLY A 117 6.01 -19.48 16.17
C GLY A 117 4.78 -20.18 16.81
N ASN A 118 3.85 -19.43 17.38
CA ASN A 118 2.61 -20.01 17.90
C ASN A 118 1.64 -20.34 16.75
N LYS A 119 1.74 -21.56 16.26
CA LYS A 119 0.97 -22.09 15.11
C LYS A 119 -0.56 -21.99 15.28
N ARG A 120 -1.07 -21.95 16.50
CA ARG A 120 -2.51 -21.81 16.76
C ARG A 120 -3.01 -20.41 16.39
N ASN A 121 -2.27 -19.39 16.80
CA ASN A 121 -2.63 -17.99 16.52
C ASN A 121 -2.42 -17.64 15.04
N GLU A 122 -1.42 -18.26 14.40
CA GLU A 122 -1.17 -18.12 12.96
C GLU A 122 -2.34 -18.67 12.12
N ARG A 123 -2.90 -19.83 12.48
CA ARG A 123 -4.07 -20.41 11.83
C ARG A 123 -5.32 -19.56 11.98
N VAL A 124 -5.55 -18.97 13.15
CA VAL A 124 -6.71 -18.09 13.41
C VAL A 124 -6.60 -16.83 12.55
N SER A 125 -5.42 -16.22 12.44
CA SER A 125 -5.24 -15.02 11.60
C SER A 125 -5.35 -15.33 10.10
N GLN A 126 -4.88 -16.49 9.65
CA GLN A 126 -5.03 -16.94 8.26
C GLN A 126 -6.49 -17.22 7.89
N SER A 127 -7.27 -17.79 8.80
CA SER A 127 -8.70 -18.01 8.58
C SER A 127 -9.47 -16.68 8.48
N GLN A 128 -9.12 -15.68 9.26
CA GLN A 128 -9.71 -14.34 9.15
C GLN A 128 -9.37 -13.67 7.82
N ASN A 129 -8.12 -13.75 7.36
CA ASN A 129 -7.70 -13.20 6.07
C ASN A 129 -8.32 -13.95 4.87
N SER A 130 -8.68 -15.23 5.01
CA SER A 130 -9.35 -15.99 3.94
C SER A 130 -10.82 -15.61 3.77
N PHE A 131 -11.49 -15.15 4.81
CA PHE A 131 -12.84 -14.60 4.72
C PHE A 131 -12.88 -13.23 4.04
N GLU A 132 -11.80 -12.44 4.12
CA GLU A 132 -11.70 -11.14 3.44
C GLU A 132 -11.45 -11.27 1.92
N ASN A 133 -10.96 -12.41 1.45
CA ASN A 133 -10.63 -12.63 0.02
C ASN A 133 -11.73 -13.37 -0.77
N THR A 134 -12.88 -13.66 -0.17
CA THR A 134 -13.92 -14.49 -0.81
C THR A 134 -15.22 -13.72 -1.16
N ASN A 135 -15.20 -12.40 -1.07
CA ASN A 135 -16.33 -11.54 -1.49
C ASN A 135 -15.90 -10.52 -2.53
#